data_21df8118ac119aa29296341cbb83a62f
#
_entry.id   21df8118ac119aa29296341cbb83a62f
#
_cell.length_a   1.000
_cell.length_b   1.000
_cell.length_c   1.000
_cell.angle_alpha   90.00
_cell.angle_beta   90.00
_cell.angle_gamma   90.00
#
_symmetry.space_group_name_H-M   'P 1'
#
loop_
_entity.id
_entity.type
_entity.pdbx_description
1 polymer ?
#
loop_
_entity_poly.entity_id
_entity_poly.type
_entity_poly.pdbx_seq_one_letter_code
_entity_poly.pdbx_strand_id
1 'polypeptide(L)'
;MQYLEAKIEDLTDIISLLQDDILGKTRESITKDDFSAYKKAFLAIKKDLNNRLIVVKENDKIIATMQLTIIPYLTFAGGKRLQIEAVRVHSSHRAKGLGQKMIAWAVSFAKKKSCHLVQLTSNKERKEAISFYEKCGFKASHEGFKLYLK
;
A
#
# COMPACT_ATOMS: atom_id res chain seq x y z
N MET A 1 -10.33 -3.19 15.55
CA MET A 1 -9.44 -2.97 14.38
C MET A 1 -10.31 -2.44 13.24
N GLN A 2 -10.01 -1.26 12.72
CA GLN A 2 -10.81 -0.55 11.71
C GLN A 2 -9.95 -0.21 10.51
N TYR A 3 -10.50 -0.39 9.31
CA TYR A 3 -9.90 0.01 8.02
C TYR A 3 -10.56 1.31 7.57
N LEU A 4 -9.81 2.39 7.51
CA LEU A 4 -10.31 3.74 7.24
C LEU A 4 -9.50 4.38 6.12
N GLU A 5 -10.13 5.26 5.35
CA GLU A 5 -9.40 6.14 4.45
C GLU A 5 -8.65 7.18 5.27
N ALA A 6 -7.36 7.35 4.98
CA ALA A 6 -6.49 8.25 5.72
C ALA A 6 -6.96 9.70 5.67
N LYS A 7 -6.78 10.41 6.78
CA LYS A 7 -6.97 11.86 6.91
C LYS A 7 -5.62 12.55 6.95
N ILE A 8 -5.61 13.85 6.75
CA ILE A 8 -4.35 14.63 6.76
C ILE A 8 -3.64 14.56 8.12
N GLU A 9 -4.40 14.42 9.20
CA GLU A 9 -3.88 14.27 10.56
C GLU A 9 -3.12 12.96 10.74
N ASP A 10 -3.41 11.94 9.94
CA ASP A 10 -2.76 10.64 9.97
C ASP A 10 -1.36 10.63 9.30
N LEU A 11 -1.00 11.72 8.58
CA LEU A 11 0.14 11.74 7.68
C LEU A 11 1.47 11.48 8.40
N THR A 12 1.68 12.04 9.59
CA THR A 12 2.90 11.85 10.38
C THR A 12 3.09 10.39 10.77
N ASP A 13 2.02 9.73 11.23
CA ASP A 13 2.05 8.32 11.60
C ASP A 13 2.27 7.42 10.39
N ILE A 14 1.68 7.76 9.24
CA ILE A 14 1.90 7.04 7.98
C ILE A 14 3.38 7.13 7.56
N ILE A 15 3.99 8.33 7.59
CA ILE A 15 5.40 8.50 7.26
C ILE A 15 6.28 7.67 8.20
N SER A 16 5.96 7.67 9.51
CA SER A 16 6.67 6.85 10.50
C SER A 16 6.60 5.36 10.17
N LEU A 17 5.44 4.86 9.72
CA LEU A 17 5.31 3.48 9.25
C LEU A 17 6.13 3.19 7.97
N LEU A 18 6.24 4.16 7.07
CA LEU A 18 7.06 4.02 5.87
C LEU A 18 8.56 3.94 6.22
N GLN A 19 9.00 4.68 7.24
CA GLN A 19 10.36 4.63 7.77
C GLN A 19 10.67 3.35 8.55
N ASP A 20 9.68 2.74 9.20
CA ASP A 20 9.82 1.49 9.97
C ASP A 20 9.99 0.25 9.07
N ASP A 21 10.77 0.38 7.99
CA ASP A 21 11.10 -0.68 7.03
C ASP A 21 12.57 -0.55 6.61
N ILE A 22 13.24 -1.65 6.33
CA ILE A 22 14.67 -1.70 5.98
C ILE A 22 14.99 -0.76 4.80
N LEU A 23 14.15 -0.79 3.76
CA LEU A 23 14.30 0.10 2.59
C LEU A 23 13.77 1.51 2.85
N GLY A 24 12.81 1.66 3.75
CA GLY A 24 12.23 2.95 4.13
C GLY A 24 13.20 3.84 4.90
N LYS A 25 14.02 3.26 5.78
CA LYS A 25 15.00 4.01 6.60
C LYS A 25 15.96 4.88 5.81
N THR A 26 16.32 4.47 4.60
CA THR A 26 17.25 5.19 3.73
C THR A 26 16.55 6.10 2.72
N ARG A 27 15.26 5.96 2.54
CA ARG A 27 14.48 6.62 1.49
C ARG A 27 13.50 7.67 2.02
N GLU A 28 12.94 7.42 3.20
CA GLU A 28 11.92 8.27 3.79
C GLU A 28 12.50 9.13 4.92
N SER A 29 12.10 10.38 5.00
CA SER A 29 12.57 11.32 6.02
C SER A 29 11.42 12.21 6.51
N ILE A 30 11.58 12.82 7.70
CA ILE A 30 10.58 13.74 8.29
C ILE A 30 11.21 15.13 8.46
N THR A 31 12.06 15.56 7.53
CA THR A 31 12.47 16.96 7.50
C THR A 31 11.28 17.86 7.13
N LYS A 32 11.38 19.15 7.40
CA LYS A 32 10.32 20.11 7.11
C LYS A 32 9.98 20.16 5.61
N ASP A 33 11.00 20.08 4.76
CA ASP A 33 10.83 20.10 3.31
C ASP A 33 10.20 18.80 2.79
N ASP A 34 10.66 17.66 3.32
CA ASP A 34 10.07 16.36 2.97
C ASP A 34 8.62 16.27 3.42
N PHE A 35 8.27 16.78 4.61
CA PHE A 35 6.89 16.81 5.06
C PHE A 35 5.97 17.59 4.12
N SER A 36 6.45 18.72 3.58
CA SER A 36 5.73 19.48 2.57
C SER A 36 5.47 18.67 1.29
N ALA A 37 6.47 17.90 0.83
CA ALA A 37 6.34 17.02 -0.32
C ALA A 37 5.33 15.88 -0.05
N TYR A 38 5.38 15.24 1.11
CA TYR A 38 4.38 14.22 1.52
C TYR A 38 2.98 14.79 1.59
N LYS A 39 2.80 15.98 2.16
CA LYS A 39 1.50 16.65 2.21
C LYS A 39 0.95 16.90 0.82
N LYS A 40 1.77 17.38 -0.11
CA LYS A 40 1.41 17.59 -1.52
C LYS A 40 0.98 16.29 -2.18
N ALA A 41 1.74 15.21 -1.98
CA ALA A 41 1.43 13.88 -2.51
C ALA A 41 0.12 13.33 -1.90
N PHE A 42 -0.07 13.46 -0.59
CA PHE A 42 -1.30 13.07 0.09
C PHE A 42 -2.54 13.75 -0.51
N LEU A 43 -2.47 15.06 -0.72
CA LEU A 43 -3.58 15.82 -1.31
C LEU A 43 -3.87 15.40 -2.76
N ALA A 44 -2.82 15.08 -3.54
CA ALA A 44 -2.98 14.55 -4.90
C ALA A 44 -3.66 13.19 -4.89
N ILE A 45 -3.23 12.26 -4.01
CA ILE A 45 -3.86 10.95 -3.82
C ILE A 45 -5.33 11.11 -3.43
N LYS A 46 -5.63 12.00 -2.48
CA LYS A 46 -7.00 12.22 -1.99
C LYS A 46 -7.92 12.81 -3.06
N LYS A 47 -7.39 13.61 -3.97
CA LYS A 47 -8.15 14.21 -5.08
C LYS A 47 -8.45 13.19 -6.19
N ASP A 48 -7.64 12.16 -6.34
CA ASP A 48 -7.81 11.13 -7.37
C ASP A 48 -8.84 10.09 -6.91
N LEU A 49 -9.97 10.02 -7.60
CA LEU A 49 -11.06 9.09 -7.29
C LEU A 49 -10.67 7.61 -7.39
N ASN A 50 -9.60 7.30 -8.11
CA ASN A 50 -9.09 5.93 -8.25
C ASN A 50 -8.07 5.56 -7.18
N ASN A 51 -7.56 6.52 -6.41
CA ASN A 51 -6.59 6.28 -5.34
C ASN A 51 -7.25 6.28 -3.97
N ARG A 52 -6.73 5.42 -3.09
CA ARG A 52 -7.11 5.35 -1.68
C ARG A 52 -5.87 5.07 -0.84
N LEU A 53 -5.61 5.92 0.11
CA LEU A 53 -4.63 5.66 1.17
C LEU A 53 -5.39 5.14 2.38
N ILE A 54 -5.15 3.89 2.75
CA ILE A 54 -5.86 3.19 3.82
C ILE A 54 -4.98 3.09 5.05
N VAL A 55 -5.54 3.39 6.19
CA VAL A 55 -4.93 3.15 7.52
C VAL A 55 -5.73 2.10 8.26
N VAL A 56 -5.02 1.28 9.04
CA VAL A 56 -5.63 0.34 9.98
C VAL A 56 -5.42 0.90 11.39
N LYS A 57 -6.51 1.13 12.11
CA LYS A 57 -6.48 1.63 13.50
C LYS A 57 -6.90 0.56 14.49
N GLU A 58 -6.21 0.54 15.61
CA GLU A 58 -6.55 -0.22 16.81
C GLU A 58 -6.39 0.71 18.02
N ASN A 59 -7.47 0.87 18.82
CA ASN A 59 -7.51 1.83 19.93
C ASN A 59 -7.02 3.24 19.52
N ASP A 60 -7.55 3.74 18.41
CA ASP A 60 -7.23 5.03 17.76
C ASP A 60 -5.78 5.21 17.30
N LYS A 61 -4.92 4.20 17.46
CA LYS A 61 -3.54 4.21 16.96
C LYS A 61 -3.45 3.58 15.58
N ILE A 62 -2.71 4.21 14.69
CA ILE A 62 -2.40 3.64 13.37
C ILE A 62 -1.36 2.54 13.53
N ILE A 63 -1.73 1.33 13.16
CA ILE A 63 -0.88 0.14 13.25
C ILE A 63 -0.45 -0.40 11.88
N ALA A 64 -1.09 0.05 10.81
CA ALA A 64 -0.71 -0.33 9.45
C ALA A 64 -1.26 0.66 8.43
N THR A 65 -0.68 0.63 7.21
CA THR A 65 -1.13 1.41 6.06
C THR A 65 -0.92 0.66 4.76
N MET A 66 -1.68 1.01 3.73
CA MET A 66 -1.49 0.59 2.33
C MET A 66 -2.11 1.62 1.39
N GLN A 67 -1.55 1.73 0.19
CA GLN A 67 -2.16 2.51 -0.90
C GLN A 67 -2.80 1.58 -1.92
N LEU A 68 -3.98 1.93 -2.38
CA LEU A 68 -4.76 1.19 -3.36
C LEU A 68 -5.05 2.09 -4.56
N THR A 69 -4.76 1.63 -5.76
CA THR A 69 -5.07 2.35 -7.00
C THR A 69 -5.89 1.46 -7.93
N ILE A 70 -7.06 1.93 -8.32
CA ILE A 70 -7.88 1.29 -9.35
C ILE A 70 -7.39 1.78 -10.70
N ILE A 71 -6.93 0.87 -11.55
CA ILE A 71 -6.40 1.19 -12.87
C ILE A 71 -7.36 0.62 -13.92
N PRO A 72 -8.17 1.46 -14.60
CA PRO A 72 -8.93 1.05 -15.77
C PRO A 72 -7.98 0.87 -16.96
N TYR A 73 -8.25 -0.08 -17.84
CA TYR A 73 -7.47 -0.30 -19.05
C TYR A 73 -8.30 -0.99 -20.16
N LEU A 74 -7.85 -0.86 -21.41
CA LEU A 74 -8.62 -1.35 -22.56
C LEU A 74 -8.58 -2.87 -22.72
N THR A 75 -7.48 -3.51 -22.35
CA THR A 75 -7.36 -4.97 -22.41
C THR A 75 -8.36 -5.65 -21.47
N PHE A 76 -8.61 -6.94 -21.66
CA PHE A 76 -9.65 -7.70 -20.94
C PHE A 76 -11.04 -7.05 -21.04
N ALA A 77 -11.39 -6.61 -22.28
CA ALA A 77 -12.68 -5.98 -22.58
C ALA A 77 -13.01 -4.76 -21.69
N GLY A 78 -12.03 -3.87 -21.50
CA GLY A 78 -12.20 -2.67 -20.67
C GLY A 78 -12.20 -2.96 -19.17
N GLY A 79 -11.39 -3.92 -18.74
CA GLY A 79 -11.30 -4.31 -17.34
C GLY A 79 -10.71 -3.26 -16.43
N LYS A 80 -10.76 -3.53 -15.13
CA LYS A 80 -10.09 -2.76 -14.07
C LYS A 80 -9.23 -3.69 -13.23
N ARG A 81 -8.08 -3.23 -12.77
CA ARG A 81 -7.24 -3.92 -11.80
C ARG A 81 -7.02 -3.08 -10.56
N LEU A 82 -6.84 -3.72 -9.43
CA LEU A 82 -6.39 -3.06 -8.22
C LEU A 82 -4.89 -3.22 -8.08
N GLN A 83 -4.16 -2.11 -8.02
CA GLN A 83 -2.75 -2.06 -7.63
C GLN A 83 -2.66 -1.83 -6.12
N ILE A 84 -1.89 -2.67 -5.42
CA ILE A 84 -1.57 -2.49 -4.01
C ILE A 84 -0.12 -2.02 -3.89
N GLU A 85 0.10 -0.96 -3.13
CA GLU A 85 1.43 -0.37 -2.90
C GLU A 85 1.60 0.03 -1.43
N ALA A 86 2.85 0.26 -1.03
CA ALA A 86 3.23 0.80 0.27
C ALA A 86 2.59 0.06 1.47
N VAL A 87 2.42 -1.25 1.39
CA VAL A 87 1.91 -2.05 2.53
C VAL A 87 2.92 -1.99 3.66
N ARG A 88 2.51 -1.46 4.81
CA ARG A 88 3.33 -1.39 6.03
C ARG A 88 2.52 -1.81 7.24
N VAL A 89 3.17 -2.57 8.10
CA VAL A 89 2.65 -2.98 9.41
C VAL A 89 3.67 -2.55 10.46
N HIS A 90 3.19 -1.85 11.49
CA HIS A 90 4.01 -1.43 12.63
C HIS A 90 4.76 -2.63 13.21
N SER A 91 6.02 -2.46 13.61
CA SER A 91 6.90 -3.53 14.10
C SER A 91 6.28 -4.37 15.20
N SER A 92 5.59 -3.73 16.15
CA SER A 92 4.89 -4.43 17.25
C SER A 92 3.71 -5.32 16.83
N HIS A 93 3.25 -5.20 15.57
CA HIS A 93 2.10 -5.96 15.02
C HIS A 93 2.49 -6.91 13.89
N ARG A 94 3.79 -6.98 13.54
CA ARG A 94 4.31 -7.94 12.55
C ARG A 94 4.21 -9.38 13.07
N ALA A 95 4.21 -10.32 12.14
CA ALA A 95 4.09 -11.77 12.42
C ALA A 95 2.82 -12.21 13.17
N LYS A 96 1.82 -11.33 13.32
CA LYS A 96 0.52 -11.59 13.98
C LYS A 96 -0.65 -11.74 13.00
N GLY A 97 -0.38 -11.99 11.72
CA GLY A 97 -1.41 -12.19 10.69
C GLY A 97 -2.07 -10.91 10.18
N LEU A 98 -1.70 -9.71 10.68
CA LEU A 98 -2.32 -8.46 10.24
C LEU A 98 -2.15 -8.20 8.75
N GLY A 99 -0.94 -8.44 8.21
CA GLY A 99 -0.70 -8.29 6.77
C GLY A 99 -1.64 -9.14 5.90
N GLN A 100 -1.89 -10.40 6.28
CA GLN A 100 -2.82 -11.27 5.56
C GLN A 100 -4.25 -10.72 5.61
N LYS A 101 -4.70 -10.21 6.76
CA LYS A 101 -6.02 -9.56 6.91
C LYS A 101 -6.14 -8.31 6.04
N MET A 102 -5.06 -7.52 5.92
CA MET A 102 -5.02 -6.34 5.04
C MET A 102 -5.16 -6.74 3.56
N ILE A 103 -4.44 -7.75 3.12
CA ILE A 103 -4.53 -8.26 1.74
C ILE A 103 -5.94 -8.81 1.48
N ALA A 104 -6.50 -9.60 2.38
CA ALA A 104 -7.86 -10.11 2.24
C ALA A 104 -8.90 -8.97 2.15
N TRP A 105 -8.74 -7.91 2.93
CA TRP A 105 -9.58 -6.72 2.87
C TRP A 105 -9.45 -6.01 1.51
N ALA A 106 -8.21 -5.83 1.00
CA ALA A 106 -7.96 -5.21 -0.30
C ALA A 106 -8.57 -6.03 -1.46
N VAL A 107 -8.49 -7.37 -1.39
CA VAL A 107 -9.15 -8.26 -2.36
C VAL A 107 -10.67 -8.11 -2.31
N SER A 108 -11.26 -8.03 -1.12
CA SER A 108 -12.69 -7.77 -0.97
C SER A 108 -13.09 -6.40 -1.53
N PHE A 109 -12.27 -5.37 -1.29
CA PHE A 109 -12.45 -4.04 -1.88
C PHE A 109 -12.40 -4.09 -3.40
N ALA A 110 -11.42 -4.79 -4.00
CA ALA A 110 -11.29 -4.95 -5.45
C ALA A 110 -12.54 -5.59 -6.06
N LYS A 111 -13.06 -6.65 -5.43
CA LYS A 111 -14.32 -7.31 -5.86
C LYS A 111 -15.49 -6.34 -5.85
N LYS A 112 -15.67 -5.56 -4.79
CA LYS A 112 -16.73 -4.53 -4.68
C LYS A 112 -16.61 -3.44 -5.75
N LYS A 113 -15.39 -3.18 -6.24
CA LYS A 113 -15.10 -2.22 -7.32
C LYS A 113 -15.13 -2.85 -8.71
N SER A 114 -15.52 -4.13 -8.83
CA SER A 114 -15.55 -4.88 -10.09
C SER A 114 -14.18 -4.92 -10.79
N CYS A 115 -13.10 -5.02 -10.01
CA CYS A 115 -11.77 -5.30 -10.56
C CYS A 115 -11.68 -6.79 -10.90
N HIS A 116 -11.11 -7.12 -12.07
CA HIS A 116 -10.95 -8.53 -12.47
C HIS A 116 -9.67 -9.17 -11.93
N LEU A 117 -8.68 -8.36 -11.52
CA LEU A 117 -7.49 -8.84 -10.84
C LEU A 117 -6.97 -7.83 -9.80
N VAL A 118 -6.17 -8.34 -8.88
CA VAL A 118 -5.38 -7.56 -7.92
C VAL A 118 -3.91 -7.86 -8.20
N GLN A 119 -3.08 -6.83 -8.25
CA GLN A 119 -1.66 -6.96 -8.48
C GLN A 119 -0.85 -6.10 -7.51
N LEU A 120 0.41 -6.46 -7.35
CA LEU A 120 1.43 -5.71 -6.62
C LEU A 120 2.80 -6.01 -7.19
N THR A 121 3.80 -5.22 -6.82
CA THR A 121 5.20 -5.52 -7.06
C THR A 121 5.94 -5.63 -5.73
N SER A 122 6.93 -6.51 -5.66
CA SER A 122 7.85 -6.65 -4.54
C SER A 122 9.28 -6.61 -5.03
N ASN A 123 10.19 -6.01 -4.26
CA ASN A 123 11.61 -6.08 -4.56
C ASN A 123 12.06 -7.55 -4.45
N LYS A 124 12.80 -8.04 -5.46
CA LYS A 124 13.34 -9.43 -5.52
C LYS A 124 14.21 -9.80 -4.32
N GLU A 125 14.86 -8.83 -3.69
CA GLU A 125 15.67 -9.03 -2.49
C GLU A 125 14.84 -9.37 -1.25
N ARG A 126 13.53 -9.08 -1.27
CA ARG A 126 12.59 -9.33 -0.16
C ARG A 126 11.97 -10.73 -0.28
N LYS A 127 12.77 -11.77 -0.13
CA LYS A 127 12.32 -13.16 -0.24
C LYS A 127 11.15 -13.51 0.68
N GLU A 128 11.15 -12.98 1.90
CA GLU A 128 10.06 -13.17 2.86
C GLU A 128 8.74 -12.53 2.38
N ALA A 129 8.81 -11.38 1.72
CA ALA A 129 7.63 -10.74 1.16
C ALA A 129 7.05 -11.53 -0.02
N ILE A 130 7.91 -12.12 -0.87
CA ILE A 130 7.45 -12.98 -1.97
C ILE A 130 6.68 -14.17 -1.40
N SER A 131 7.28 -14.91 -0.46
CA SER A 131 6.63 -16.05 0.20
C SER A 131 5.32 -15.64 0.92
N PHE A 132 5.29 -14.45 1.53
CA PHE A 132 4.09 -13.91 2.15
C PHE A 132 2.95 -13.70 1.13
N TYR A 133 3.23 -13.08 -0.02
CA TYR A 133 2.22 -12.85 -1.05
C TYR A 133 1.74 -14.14 -1.71
N GLU A 134 2.62 -15.12 -1.91
CA GLU A 134 2.24 -16.45 -2.40
C GLU A 134 1.27 -17.14 -1.43
N LYS A 135 1.50 -17.06 -0.12
CA LYS A 135 0.56 -17.54 0.92
C LYS A 135 -0.77 -16.79 0.90
N CYS A 136 -0.80 -15.53 0.42
CA CYS A 136 -2.03 -14.77 0.20
C CYS A 136 -2.72 -15.11 -1.14
N GLY A 137 -2.21 -16.07 -1.92
CA GLY A 137 -2.80 -16.53 -3.17
C GLY A 137 -2.30 -15.80 -4.43
N PHE A 138 -1.30 -14.93 -4.31
CA PHE A 138 -0.68 -14.30 -5.50
C PHE A 138 0.28 -15.27 -6.19
N LYS A 139 0.46 -15.06 -7.49
CA LYS A 139 1.44 -15.79 -8.29
C LYS A 139 2.47 -14.79 -8.83
N ALA A 140 3.75 -15.08 -8.69
CA ALA A 140 4.84 -14.29 -9.27
C ALA A 140 4.98 -14.65 -10.77
N SER A 141 4.01 -14.20 -11.57
CA SER A 141 3.85 -14.56 -12.99
C SER A 141 4.45 -13.55 -13.96
N HIS A 142 4.89 -12.39 -13.49
CA HIS A 142 5.37 -11.28 -14.31
C HIS A 142 6.66 -10.70 -13.72
N GLU A 143 7.55 -10.22 -14.60
CA GLU A 143 8.73 -9.46 -14.21
C GLU A 143 8.41 -7.96 -14.20
N GLY A 144 8.87 -7.25 -13.17
CA GLY A 144 8.74 -5.80 -13.08
C GLY A 144 10.01 -5.11 -13.59
N PHE A 145 9.86 -4.15 -14.49
CA PHE A 145 10.97 -3.31 -15.00
C PHE A 145 10.80 -1.89 -14.48
N LYS A 146 11.89 -1.27 -14.00
CA LYS A 146 11.92 0.12 -13.56
C LYS A 146 13.05 0.88 -14.23
N LEU A 147 12.74 2.04 -14.78
CA LEU A 147 13.71 3.02 -15.24
C LEU A 147 13.59 4.24 -14.31
N TYR A 148 14.65 4.54 -13.57
CA TYR A 148 14.70 5.72 -12.72
C TYR A 148 15.10 6.94 -13.56
N LEU A 149 14.31 8.02 -13.47
CA LEU A 149 14.49 9.23 -14.29
C LEU A 149 15.29 10.32 -13.57
N LYS A 150 15.66 10.09 -12.29
CA LYS A 150 16.48 10.99 -11.46
C LYS A 150 17.47 10.19 -10.66
#